data_92ce99b2b1fcd1f2995a89fd3b02e17f
#
_entry.id   92ce99b2b1fcd1f2995a89fd3b02e17f
#
_cell.length_a   1.000
_cell.length_b   1.000
_cell.length_c   1.000
_cell.angle_alpha   90.00
_cell.angle_beta   90.00
_cell.angle_gamma   90.00
#
_symmetry.space_group_name_H-M   'P 1'
#
loop_
_entity.id
_entity.type
_entity.pdbx_description
1 polymer ?
#
loop_
_entity_poly.entity_id
_entity_poly.type
_entity_poly.pdbx_seq_one_letter_code
_entity_poly.pdbx_strand_id
1 'polypeptide(L)'
;MRERLPAALRRLARPRWFGLRSRIGPVSEHWGYDRGTPIDRWYIEQFLAEHRADLRGRVLEVKDDEYARRFGGSIDHVDVLDIDPQNERATIVTDLADATAIPDATYDCVVLTQTLQYVPRVADAIRHLRRILAPGGTLLATVPALSRVVVADPVFADHWRFTEASCRALFGDAFGPEVEVRVYGNATAGAGFLLGYAAEELSGLERDAVDLRFPVVVAVRAVRA
;
A
#
# COMPACT_ATOMS: atom_id res chain seq x y z
N MET A 1 10.09 11.70 31.96
CA MET A 1 9.53 13.06 31.96
C MET A 1 10.33 13.88 30.96
N ARG A 2 9.84 14.09 29.74
CA ARG A 2 10.55 14.92 28.73
C ARG A 2 10.24 16.39 29.05
N GLU A 3 11.23 17.14 29.42
CA GLU A 3 11.12 18.59 29.60
C GLU A 3 10.61 19.24 28.32
N ARG A 4 9.49 19.94 28.41
CA ARG A 4 8.94 20.69 27.28
C ARG A 4 9.75 21.97 27.09
N LEU A 5 10.51 22.07 26.02
CA LEU A 5 11.19 23.31 25.62
C LEU A 5 10.24 24.52 25.67
N PRO A 6 10.69 25.69 26.14
CA PRO A 6 9.93 26.93 26.16
C PRO A 6 9.37 27.28 24.77
N ALA A 7 8.17 27.87 24.71
CA ALA A 7 7.47 28.18 23.45
C ALA A 7 8.30 29.04 22.48
N ALA A 8 9.19 29.92 23.01
CA ALA A 8 10.09 30.74 22.22
C ALA A 8 11.17 29.89 21.48
N LEU A 9 11.71 28.85 22.18
CA LEU A 9 12.71 27.95 21.57
C LEU A 9 12.09 26.97 20.60
N ARG A 10 10.80 26.61 20.75
CA ARG A 10 10.06 25.81 19.75
C ARG A 10 9.87 26.57 18.43
N ARG A 11 9.83 27.90 18.46
CA ARG A 11 9.75 28.72 17.24
C ARG A 11 11.08 28.82 16.51
N LEU A 12 12.20 28.61 17.19
CA LEU A 12 13.55 28.63 16.61
C LEU A 12 14.00 27.27 16.07
N ALA A 13 13.50 26.16 16.63
CA ALA A 13 13.65 24.82 16.07
C ALA A 13 12.66 24.61 14.89
N ARG A 14 12.84 25.41 13.82
CA ARG A 14 11.96 25.36 12.64
C ARG A 14 12.32 24.15 11.81
N PRO A 15 11.37 23.22 11.55
CA PRO A 15 11.61 22.14 10.61
C PRO A 15 11.97 22.72 9.24
N ARG A 16 12.76 22.00 8.43
CA ARG A 16 13.09 22.35 7.03
C ARG A 16 11.86 22.65 6.15
N TRP A 17 10.69 22.26 6.58
CA TRP A 17 9.36 22.48 5.99
C TRP A 17 8.87 23.95 5.99
N PHE A 18 9.59 24.87 6.61
CA PHE A 18 9.12 26.25 6.80
C PHE A 18 9.14 27.11 5.53
N GLY A 19 9.81 26.66 4.45
CA GLY A 19 9.70 27.26 3.12
C GLY A 19 8.33 27.07 2.45
N LEU A 20 7.46 26.23 3.03
CA LEU A 20 6.13 25.91 2.51
C LEU A 20 5.03 26.91 2.89
N ARG A 21 5.31 27.90 3.73
CA ARG A 21 4.30 28.87 4.20
C ARG A 21 3.61 29.69 3.10
N SER A 22 4.19 29.74 1.91
CA SER A 22 3.61 30.43 0.75
C SER A 22 3.04 29.49 -0.31
N ARG A 23 3.08 28.15 -0.10
CA ARG A 23 2.58 27.16 -1.05
C ARG A 23 1.24 26.60 -0.60
N ILE A 24 0.25 26.61 -1.50
CA ILE A 24 -1.03 25.92 -1.32
C ILE A 24 -0.94 24.49 -1.83
N GLY A 25 -0.13 24.22 -2.85
CA GLY A 25 0.07 22.91 -3.46
C GLY A 25 1.30 22.17 -2.95
N PRO A 26 1.46 20.90 -3.35
CA PRO A 26 2.61 20.07 -3.01
C PRO A 26 3.89 20.58 -3.69
N VAL A 27 5.05 20.03 -3.30
CA VAL A 27 6.34 20.26 -3.95
C VAL A 27 6.54 19.37 -5.16
N SER A 28 5.84 18.23 -5.21
CA SER A 28 5.75 17.31 -6.36
C SER A 28 4.31 16.94 -6.62
N GLU A 29 3.87 17.09 -7.88
CA GLU A 29 2.57 16.60 -8.38
C GLU A 29 2.60 15.08 -8.70
N HIS A 30 3.80 14.47 -8.68
CA HIS A 30 4.06 13.08 -9.06
C HIS A 30 4.35 12.18 -7.86
N TRP A 31 3.75 12.45 -6.68
CA TRP A 31 3.96 11.69 -5.42
C TRP A 31 5.42 11.62 -4.95
N GLY A 32 6.32 12.41 -5.53
CA GLY A 32 7.75 12.38 -5.23
C GLY A 32 8.57 11.53 -6.20
N TYR A 33 7.99 10.89 -7.22
CA TYR A 33 8.73 10.11 -8.21
C TYR A 33 9.77 10.93 -8.99
N ASP A 34 9.53 12.21 -9.17
CA ASP A 34 10.46 13.18 -9.79
C ASP A 34 11.59 13.60 -8.83
N ARG A 35 11.58 13.12 -7.60
CA ARG A 35 12.52 13.48 -6.52
C ARG A 35 13.30 12.29 -5.95
N GLY A 36 12.76 11.09 -6.11
CA GLY A 36 13.30 9.84 -5.60
C GLY A 36 12.22 8.78 -5.41
N THR A 37 12.35 7.96 -4.37
CA THR A 37 11.36 6.94 -4.02
C THR A 37 10.20 7.60 -3.26
N PRO A 38 8.94 7.51 -3.73
CA PRO A 38 7.80 7.94 -2.93
C PRO A 38 7.78 7.29 -1.55
N ILE A 39 7.36 8.05 -0.54
CA ILE A 39 7.41 7.56 0.87
C ILE A 39 6.53 6.32 1.08
N ASP A 40 5.38 6.24 0.43
CA ASP A 40 4.52 5.05 0.50
C ASP A 40 5.18 3.83 -0.17
N ARG A 41 5.88 4.02 -1.30
CA ARG A 41 6.62 2.97 -1.99
C ARG A 41 7.75 2.42 -1.13
N TRP A 42 8.45 3.28 -0.40
CA TRP A 42 9.44 2.87 0.57
C TRP A 42 8.86 1.86 1.57
N TYR A 43 7.68 2.14 2.14
CA TYR A 43 7.04 1.24 3.11
C TYR A 43 6.52 -0.05 2.48
N ILE A 44 5.96 0.03 1.27
CA ILE A 44 5.52 -1.14 0.50
C ILE A 44 6.71 -2.07 0.25
N GLU A 45 7.83 -1.53 -0.19
CA GLU A 45 9.03 -2.30 -0.48
C GLU A 45 9.64 -2.95 0.77
N GLN A 46 9.61 -2.26 1.93
CA GLN A 46 10.03 -2.86 3.20
C GLN A 46 9.15 -4.07 3.55
N PHE A 47 7.82 -3.91 3.45
CA PHE A 47 6.88 -4.98 3.72
C PHE A 47 7.09 -6.19 2.80
N LEU A 48 7.23 -5.97 1.49
CA LEU A 48 7.43 -7.05 0.53
C LEU A 48 8.79 -7.73 0.70
N ALA A 49 9.84 -6.98 1.02
CA ALA A 49 11.15 -7.54 1.31
C ALA A 49 11.16 -8.45 2.55
N GLU A 50 10.43 -8.08 3.61
CA GLU A 50 10.27 -8.89 4.81
C GLU A 50 9.51 -10.20 4.53
N HIS A 51 8.53 -10.17 3.63
CA HIS A 51 7.68 -11.31 3.27
C HIS A 51 8.09 -11.97 1.94
N ARG A 52 9.30 -11.74 1.46
CA ARG A 52 9.79 -12.28 0.18
C ARG A 52 9.67 -13.79 0.03
N ALA A 53 9.67 -14.53 1.13
CA ALA A 53 9.52 -15.99 1.13
C ALA A 53 8.10 -16.44 0.72
N ASP A 54 7.10 -15.58 0.84
CA ASP A 54 5.73 -15.84 0.39
C ASP A 54 5.57 -15.62 -1.12
N LEU A 55 6.46 -14.82 -1.77
CA LEU A 55 6.42 -14.55 -3.22
C LEU A 55 7.05 -15.73 -3.97
N ARG A 56 6.25 -16.77 -4.21
CA ARG A 56 6.70 -18.03 -4.82
C ARG A 56 5.57 -18.69 -5.62
N GLY A 57 5.95 -19.69 -6.43
CA GLY A 57 5.00 -20.49 -7.21
C GLY A 57 4.25 -19.66 -8.26
N ARG A 58 2.95 -19.83 -8.36
CA ARG A 58 2.10 -19.03 -9.23
C ARG A 58 1.64 -17.76 -8.50
N VAL A 59 2.04 -16.61 -9.01
CA VAL A 59 1.78 -15.29 -8.41
C VAL A 59 0.78 -14.50 -9.25
N LEU A 60 -0.15 -13.82 -8.61
CA LEU A 60 -0.97 -12.76 -9.22
C LEU A 60 -0.50 -11.41 -8.67
N GLU A 61 -0.17 -10.47 -9.55
CA GLU A 61 0.08 -9.08 -9.19
C GLU A 61 -0.91 -8.18 -9.92
N VAL A 62 -1.26 -7.03 -9.32
CA VAL A 62 -2.22 -6.10 -9.91
C VAL A 62 -1.49 -4.96 -10.59
N LYS A 63 -1.90 -4.64 -11.84
CA LYS A 63 -1.43 -3.57 -12.70
C LYS A 63 -0.14 -3.89 -13.46
N ASP A 64 0.86 -4.44 -12.84
CA ASP A 64 2.13 -4.87 -13.44
C ASP A 64 2.75 -6.01 -12.61
N ASP A 65 3.95 -6.48 -12.97
CA ASP A 65 4.67 -7.58 -12.33
C ASP A 65 5.98 -7.11 -11.67
N GLU A 66 6.09 -5.84 -11.35
CA GLU A 66 7.33 -5.23 -10.88
C GLU A 66 7.79 -5.81 -9.53
N TYR A 67 6.86 -5.94 -8.59
CA TYR A 67 7.20 -6.44 -7.26
C TYR A 67 7.46 -7.94 -7.25
N ALA A 68 6.71 -8.72 -8.02
CA ALA A 68 6.98 -10.14 -8.20
C ALA A 68 8.39 -10.37 -8.76
N ARG A 69 8.78 -9.64 -9.78
CA ARG A 69 10.14 -9.72 -10.37
C ARG A 69 11.23 -9.26 -9.40
N ARG A 70 10.96 -8.22 -8.62
CA ARG A 70 11.98 -7.60 -7.76
C ARG A 70 12.20 -8.36 -6.45
N PHE A 71 11.15 -8.89 -5.84
CA PHE A 71 11.20 -9.51 -4.52
C PHE A 71 11.03 -11.02 -4.54
N GLY A 72 10.48 -11.60 -5.61
CA GLY A 72 10.25 -13.02 -5.73
C GLY A 72 11.54 -13.83 -5.85
N GLY A 73 11.57 -15.00 -5.23
CA GLY A 73 12.74 -15.89 -5.24
C GLY A 73 12.55 -17.18 -6.04
N SER A 74 11.36 -17.76 -6.02
CA SER A 74 11.04 -19.05 -6.66
C SER A 74 9.66 -18.95 -7.31
N ILE A 75 9.52 -18.04 -8.26
CA ILE A 75 8.29 -17.80 -9.00
C ILE A 75 8.29 -18.64 -10.26
N ASP A 76 7.24 -19.45 -10.44
CA ASP A 76 7.04 -20.28 -11.63
C ASP A 76 6.30 -19.52 -12.73
N HIS A 77 5.34 -18.68 -12.34
CA HIS A 77 4.52 -17.91 -13.26
C HIS A 77 3.95 -16.66 -12.59
N VAL A 78 3.85 -15.56 -13.33
CA VAL A 78 3.18 -14.34 -12.88
C VAL A 78 2.04 -14.02 -13.84
N ASP A 79 0.83 -13.92 -13.29
CA ASP A 79 -0.30 -13.30 -13.98
C ASP A 79 -0.44 -11.85 -13.51
N VAL A 80 -0.79 -10.96 -14.43
CA VAL A 80 -1.08 -9.54 -14.14
C VAL A 80 -2.57 -9.30 -14.30
N LEU A 81 -3.23 -8.84 -13.23
CA LEU A 81 -4.63 -8.46 -13.26
C LEU A 81 -4.77 -6.95 -13.39
N ASP A 82 -5.62 -6.51 -14.27
CA ASP A 82 -6.06 -5.11 -14.35
C ASP A 82 -7.55 -5.04 -14.71
N ILE A 83 -8.20 -3.96 -14.34
CA ILE A 83 -9.55 -3.62 -14.81
C ILE A 83 -9.51 -2.90 -16.17
N ASP A 84 -8.39 -2.25 -16.48
CA ASP A 84 -8.20 -1.52 -17.74
C ASP A 84 -7.79 -2.49 -18.86
N PRO A 85 -8.65 -2.68 -19.89
CA PRO A 85 -8.31 -3.53 -21.02
C PRO A 85 -7.21 -2.95 -21.93
N GLN A 86 -6.79 -1.70 -21.73
CA GLN A 86 -5.71 -1.07 -22.48
C GLN A 86 -4.33 -1.34 -21.84
N ASN A 87 -4.28 -1.93 -20.64
CA ASN A 87 -3.02 -2.33 -20.05
C ASN A 87 -2.43 -3.55 -20.79
N GLU A 88 -1.45 -3.31 -21.65
CA GLU A 88 -0.78 -4.36 -22.45
C GLU A 88 -0.05 -5.41 -21.59
N ARG A 89 0.20 -5.13 -20.29
CA ARG A 89 0.80 -6.09 -19.36
C ARG A 89 -0.22 -7.04 -18.74
N ALA A 90 -1.51 -6.67 -18.77
CA ALA A 90 -2.55 -7.48 -18.14
C ALA A 90 -2.72 -8.82 -18.89
N THR A 91 -2.56 -9.91 -18.16
CA THR A 91 -2.91 -11.27 -18.63
C THR A 91 -4.35 -11.61 -18.30
N ILE A 92 -4.94 -10.90 -17.32
CA ILE A 92 -6.31 -11.06 -16.87
C ILE A 92 -6.96 -9.68 -16.76
N VAL A 93 -8.01 -9.43 -17.53
CA VAL A 93 -8.78 -8.19 -17.45
C VAL A 93 -10.10 -8.48 -16.75
N THR A 94 -10.26 -8.00 -15.51
CA THR A 94 -11.48 -8.20 -14.72
C THR A 94 -11.57 -7.21 -13.54
N ASP A 95 -12.80 -6.93 -13.08
CA ASP A 95 -13.03 -6.25 -11.80
C ASP A 95 -12.69 -7.22 -10.64
N LEU A 96 -11.82 -6.79 -9.74
CA LEU A 96 -11.43 -7.58 -8.57
C LEU A 96 -12.64 -7.93 -7.66
N ALA A 97 -13.67 -7.08 -7.63
CA ALA A 97 -14.89 -7.32 -6.89
C ALA A 97 -15.88 -8.26 -7.61
N ASP A 98 -15.55 -8.71 -8.83
CA ASP A 98 -16.31 -9.69 -9.62
C ASP A 98 -15.37 -10.62 -10.39
N ALA A 99 -14.30 -11.08 -9.75
CA ALA A 99 -13.25 -11.91 -10.35
C ALA A 99 -13.67 -13.38 -10.52
N THR A 100 -14.92 -13.64 -10.90
CA THR A 100 -15.50 -14.99 -11.05
C THR A 100 -14.87 -15.79 -12.18
N ALA A 101 -14.28 -15.11 -13.19
CA ALA A 101 -13.55 -15.75 -14.29
C ALA A 101 -12.23 -16.41 -13.85
N ILE A 102 -11.68 -16.01 -12.70
CA ILE A 102 -10.47 -16.62 -12.15
C ILE A 102 -10.89 -17.88 -11.36
N PRO A 103 -10.34 -19.07 -11.67
CA PRO A 103 -10.68 -20.29 -10.94
C PRO A 103 -10.27 -20.22 -9.46
N ASP A 104 -10.93 -21.03 -8.64
CA ASP A 104 -10.57 -21.19 -7.22
C ASP A 104 -9.19 -21.82 -7.07
N ALA A 105 -8.51 -21.50 -5.98
CA ALA A 105 -7.25 -22.14 -5.59
C ALA A 105 -6.15 -22.13 -6.70
N THR A 106 -6.02 -21.01 -7.39
CA THR A 106 -5.13 -20.88 -8.55
C THR A 106 -3.73 -20.37 -8.16
N TYR A 107 -3.63 -19.49 -7.14
CA TYR A 107 -2.40 -18.75 -6.84
C TYR A 107 -1.80 -19.14 -5.50
N ASP A 108 -0.47 -19.29 -5.46
CA ASP A 108 0.31 -19.47 -4.25
C ASP A 108 0.53 -18.13 -3.53
N CYS A 109 0.60 -17.04 -4.28
CA CYS A 109 0.70 -15.69 -3.72
C CYS A 109 -0.10 -14.68 -4.56
N VAL A 110 -0.72 -13.72 -3.88
CA VAL A 110 -1.32 -12.53 -4.51
C VAL A 110 -0.66 -11.29 -3.93
N VAL A 111 -0.14 -10.42 -4.81
CA VAL A 111 0.43 -9.10 -4.46
C VAL A 111 -0.56 -8.02 -4.88
N LEU A 112 -1.07 -7.27 -3.88
CA LEU A 112 -2.10 -6.25 -4.09
C LEU A 112 -1.67 -4.95 -3.42
N THR A 113 -0.97 -4.10 -4.13
CA THR A 113 -0.47 -2.83 -3.57
C THR A 113 -1.31 -1.65 -4.02
N GLN A 114 -1.75 -0.82 -3.07
CA GLN A 114 -2.45 0.45 -3.33
C GLN A 114 -3.58 0.35 -4.38
N THR A 115 -4.44 -0.68 -4.26
CA THR A 115 -5.52 -0.97 -5.21
C THR A 115 -6.90 -0.85 -4.57
N LEU A 116 -7.08 -1.37 -3.32
CA LEU A 116 -8.41 -1.49 -2.70
C LEU A 116 -9.11 -0.15 -2.46
N GLN A 117 -8.39 0.96 -2.42
CA GLN A 117 -9.01 2.30 -2.32
C GLN A 117 -9.87 2.65 -3.52
N TYR A 118 -9.64 2.04 -4.67
CA TYR A 118 -10.41 2.24 -5.92
C TYR A 118 -11.58 1.26 -6.07
N VAL A 119 -11.70 0.26 -5.19
CA VAL A 119 -12.72 -0.80 -5.27
C VAL A 119 -13.91 -0.46 -4.37
N PRO A 120 -15.08 -0.06 -4.89
CA PRO A 120 -16.21 0.33 -4.05
C PRO A 120 -16.72 -0.83 -3.19
N ARG A 121 -16.71 -2.06 -3.70
CA ARG A 121 -17.13 -3.29 -3.01
C ARG A 121 -15.92 -4.04 -2.41
N VAL A 122 -15.20 -3.39 -1.49
CA VAL A 122 -13.95 -3.90 -0.90
C VAL A 122 -14.12 -5.30 -0.29
N ALA A 123 -15.21 -5.57 0.42
CA ALA A 123 -15.45 -6.89 1.05
C ALA A 123 -15.60 -8.00 0.00
N ASP A 124 -16.21 -7.71 -1.14
CA ASP A 124 -16.35 -8.66 -2.24
C ASP A 124 -14.97 -8.98 -2.85
N ALA A 125 -14.18 -7.94 -3.11
CA ALA A 125 -12.81 -8.11 -3.60
C ALA A 125 -11.97 -8.98 -2.67
N ILE A 126 -12.00 -8.72 -1.36
CA ILE A 126 -11.24 -9.51 -0.37
C ILE A 126 -11.70 -10.98 -0.35
N ARG A 127 -13.01 -11.24 -0.50
CA ARG A 127 -13.53 -12.62 -0.61
C ARG A 127 -13.03 -13.32 -1.88
N HIS A 128 -12.99 -12.62 -3.02
CA HIS A 128 -12.42 -13.17 -4.26
C HIS A 128 -10.91 -13.40 -4.13
N LEU A 129 -10.16 -12.50 -3.51
CA LEU A 129 -8.72 -12.70 -3.24
C LEU A 129 -8.47 -13.97 -2.44
N ARG A 130 -9.27 -14.20 -1.38
CA ARG A 130 -9.17 -15.46 -0.63
C ARG A 130 -9.53 -16.69 -1.48
N ARG A 131 -10.60 -16.61 -2.28
CA ARG A 131 -11.07 -17.71 -3.11
C ARG A 131 -10.03 -18.18 -4.13
N ILE A 132 -9.35 -17.22 -4.79
CA ILE A 132 -8.37 -17.54 -5.84
C ILE A 132 -7.01 -18.03 -5.31
N LEU A 133 -6.69 -17.79 -4.02
CA LEU A 133 -5.50 -18.36 -3.39
C LEU A 133 -5.66 -19.88 -3.21
N ALA A 134 -4.59 -20.62 -3.42
CA ALA A 134 -4.50 -22.04 -3.06
C ALA A 134 -4.55 -22.22 -1.52
N PRO A 135 -4.90 -23.40 -0.99
CA PRO A 135 -4.70 -23.69 0.43
C PRO A 135 -3.23 -23.47 0.83
N GLY A 136 -2.98 -22.70 1.88
CA GLY A 136 -1.66 -22.26 2.29
C GLY A 136 -1.09 -21.08 1.48
N GLY A 137 -1.81 -20.60 0.47
CA GLY A 137 -1.44 -19.42 -0.33
C GLY A 137 -1.57 -18.14 0.47
N THR A 138 -0.77 -17.14 0.10
CA THR A 138 -0.61 -15.88 0.86
C THR A 138 -1.06 -14.68 0.05
N LEU A 139 -1.83 -13.79 0.68
CA LEU A 139 -2.10 -12.44 0.21
C LEU A 139 -1.13 -11.46 0.87
N LEU A 140 -0.43 -10.68 0.07
CA LEU A 140 0.37 -9.53 0.50
C LEU A 140 -0.30 -8.26 -0.03
N ALA A 141 -1.00 -7.54 0.82
CA ALA A 141 -1.75 -6.36 0.43
C ALA A 141 -1.25 -5.11 1.17
N THR A 142 -1.26 -3.97 0.47
CA THR A 142 -1.05 -2.66 1.09
C THR A 142 -2.13 -1.68 0.68
N VAL A 143 -2.57 -0.86 1.63
CA VAL A 143 -3.63 0.12 1.44
C VAL A 143 -3.24 1.47 2.04
N PRO A 144 -3.75 2.61 1.50
CA PRO A 144 -3.44 3.92 2.03
C PRO A 144 -4.24 4.20 3.31
N ALA A 145 -3.56 4.57 4.39
CA ALA A 145 -4.19 5.21 5.52
C ALA A 145 -4.28 6.73 5.30
N LEU A 146 -3.27 7.29 4.64
CA LEU A 146 -3.16 8.68 4.27
C LEU A 146 -2.68 8.77 2.81
N SER A 147 -3.37 9.56 1.99
CA SER A 147 -2.95 9.88 0.62
C SER A 147 -3.74 11.07 0.10
N ARG A 148 -3.22 11.74 -0.93
CA ARG A 148 -4.04 12.63 -1.75
C ARG A 148 -5.11 11.84 -2.50
N VAL A 149 -6.22 12.46 -2.82
CA VAL A 149 -7.30 11.85 -3.61
C VAL A 149 -6.96 11.95 -5.10
N VAL A 150 -7.15 10.86 -5.83
CA VAL A 150 -7.12 10.88 -7.30
C VAL A 150 -8.46 11.43 -7.79
N VAL A 151 -8.42 12.60 -8.44
CA VAL A 151 -9.60 13.25 -9.00
C VAL A 151 -9.58 13.15 -10.52
N ALA A 152 -10.78 13.14 -11.11
CA ALA A 152 -10.99 13.20 -12.55
C ALA A 152 -10.52 11.97 -13.35
N ASP A 153 -10.42 10.80 -12.72
CA ASP A 153 -10.29 9.55 -13.46
C ASP A 153 -11.68 8.90 -13.58
N PRO A 154 -12.21 8.70 -14.81
CA PRO A 154 -13.52 8.09 -14.99
C PRO A 154 -13.58 6.59 -14.66
N VAL A 155 -12.42 5.93 -14.60
CA VAL A 155 -12.29 4.48 -14.34
C VAL A 155 -12.00 4.21 -12.86
N PHE A 156 -11.21 5.08 -12.23
CA PHE A 156 -10.70 4.88 -10.87
C PHE A 156 -11.21 5.95 -9.90
N ALA A 157 -12.45 5.83 -9.45
CA ALA A 157 -12.94 6.66 -8.35
C ALA A 157 -12.25 6.24 -7.04
N ASP A 158 -11.73 7.22 -6.30
CA ASP A 158 -10.99 7.00 -5.06
C ASP A 158 -11.97 7.01 -3.87
N HIS A 159 -12.29 5.82 -3.35
CA HIS A 159 -13.37 5.61 -2.38
C HIS A 159 -12.88 5.57 -0.92
N TRP A 160 -11.67 5.00 -0.66
CA TRP A 160 -11.35 4.56 0.69
C TRP A 160 -10.00 5.03 1.19
N ARG A 161 -9.95 5.29 2.50
CA ARG A 161 -8.74 5.31 3.33
C ARG A 161 -8.94 4.32 4.47
N PHE A 162 -7.88 3.59 4.82
CA PHE A 162 -7.97 2.46 5.72
C PHE A 162 -7.26 2.74 7.04
N THR A 163 -7.81 2.17 8.11
CA THR A 163 -7.16 2.11 9.41
C THR A 163 -6.73 0.68 9.70
N GLU A 164 -5.84 0.49 10.68
CA GLU A 164 -5.51 -0.85 11.16
C GLU A 164 -6.77 -1.64 11.55
N ALA A 165 -7.69 -0.99 12.26
CA ALA A 165 -8.94 -1.62 12.71
C ALA A 165 -9.85 -2.04 11.55
N SER A 166 -10.00 -1.21 10.51
CA SER A 166 -10.79 -1.59 9.33
C SER A 166 -10.15 -2.73 8.54
N CYS A 167 -8.82 -2.76 8.44
CA CYS A 167 -8.11 -3.89 7.82
C CYS A 167 -8.30 -5.17 8.61
N ARG A 168 -8.14 -5.15 9.94
CA ARG A 168 -8.38 -6.34 10.79
C ARG A 168 -9.80 -6.87 10.65
N ALA A 169 -10.80 -5.99 10.60
CA ALA A 169 -12.19 -6.41 10.40
C ALA A 169 -12.40 -7.02 9.01
N LEU A 170 -12.08 -6.28 7.93
CA LEU A 170 -12.36 -6.71 6.55
C LEU A 170 -11.62 -8.00 6.17
N PHE A 171 -10.31 -8.07 6.48
CA PHE A 171 -9.53 -9.26 6.16
C PHE A 171 -9.78 -10.40 7.14
N GLY A 172 -10.04 -10.09 8.42
CA GLY A 172 -10.41 -11.09 9.43
C GLY A 172 -11.72 -11.81 9.12
N ASP A 173 -12.72 -11.09 8.60
CA ASP A 173 -13.99 -11.68 8.16
C ASP A 173 -13.80 -12.70 7.02
N ALA A 174 -12.84 -12.46 6.14
CA ALA A 174 -12.57 -13.35 5.01
C ALA A 174 -11.57 -14.46 5.36
N PHE A 175 -10.44 -14.15 6.00
CA PHE A 175 -9.31 -15.06 6.20
C PHE A 175 -9.25 -15.68 7.60
N GLY A 176 -10.03 -15.17 8.55
CA GLY A 176 -9.98 -15.57 9.96
C GLY A 176 -9.12 -14.61 10.81
N PRO A 177 -9.03 -14.87 12.13
CA PRO A 177 -8.43 -13.94 13.09
C PRO A 177 -6.89 -13.83 13.01
N GLU A 178 -6.22 -14.78 12.36
CA GLU A 178 -4.74 -14.85 12.26
C GLU A 178 -4.15 -13.94 11.18
N VAL A 179 -4.88 -12.88 10.79
CA VAL A 179 -4.40 -11.90 9.81
C VAL A 179 -3.35 -11.00 10.46
N GLU A 180 -2.15 -10.96 9.87
CA GLU A 180 -1.11 -9.99 10.25
C GLU A 180 -1.43 -8.65 9.63
N VAL A 181 -1.58 -7.62 10.47
CA VAL A 181 -1.76 -6.23 10.03
C VAL A 181 -0.66 -5.38 10.62
N ARG A 182 0.05 -4.66 9.77
CA ARG A 182 1.17 -3.81 10.12
C ARG A 182 0.96 -2.38 9.64
N VAL A 183 1.38 -1.42 10.44
CA VAL A 183 1.24 0.01 10.15
C VAL A 183 2.61 0.62 9.91
N TYR A 184 2.72 1.47 8.90
CA TYR A 184 3.91 2.21 8.57
C TYR A 184 3.64 3.71 8.57
N GLY A 185 4.63 4.48 9.05
CA GLY A 185 4.63 5.93 9.00
C GLY A 185 4.41 6.61 10.34
N ASN A 186 4.49 7.93 10.29
CA ASN A 186 4.33 8.87 11.39
C ASN A 186 3.92 10.23 10.85
N ALA A 187 3.69 11.21 11.73
CA ALA A 187 3.23 12.54 11.32
C ALA A 187 4.18 13.26 10.34
N THR A 188 5.49 13.11 10.51
CA THR A 188 6.49 13.75 9.64
C THR A 188 6.50 13.09 8.26
N ALA A 189 6.56 11.77 8.21
CA ALA A 189 6.50 11.03 6.97
C ALA A 189 5.17 11.25 6.22
N GLY A 190 4.05 11.30 6.94
CA GLY A 190 2.73 11.60 6.38
C GLY A 190 2.66 12.99 5.76
N ALA A 191 3.16 14.01 6.47
CA ALA A 191 3.24 15.36 5.93
C ALA A 191 4.14 15.42 4.69
N GLY A 192 5.30 14.73 4.72
CA GLY A 192 6.21 14.60 3.60
C GLY A 192 5.55 13.98 2.39
N PHE A 193 4.84 12.87 2.58
CA PHE A 193 4.14 12.16 1.53
C PHE A 193 3.06 13.03 0.86
N LEU A 194 2.22 13.72 1.65
CA LEU A 194 1.20 14.62 1.10
C LEU A 194 1.80 15.79 0.32
N LEU A 195 2.99 16.23 0.68
CA LEU A 195 3.72 17.28 -0.01
C LEU A 195 4.52 16.77 -1.22
N GLY A 196 4.63 15.46 -1.40
CA GLY A 196 5.37 14.85 -2.50
C GLY A 196 6.89 14.86 -2.30
N TYR A 197 7.36 14.74 -1.05
CA TYR A 197 8.78 14.47 -0.77
C TYR A 197 9.10 12.99 -1.03
N ALA A 198 10.36 12.73 -1.41
CA ALA A 198 10.89 11.38 -1.52
C ALA A 198 11.40 10.85 -0.17
N ALA A 199 11.47 9.54 -0.03
CA ALA A 199 11.96 8.87 1.18
C ALA A 199 13.41 9.22 1.52
N GLU A 200 14.23 9.50 0.51
CA GLU A 200 15.64 9.92 0.63
C GLU A 200 15.81 11.32 1.20
N GLU A 201 14.76 12.14 1.16
CA GLU A 201 14.75 13.49 1.73
C GLU A 201 14.44 13.51 3.23
N LEU A 202 13.99 12.39 3.78
CA LEU A 202 13.77 12.17 5.21
C LEU A 202 15.04 11.58 5.85
N SER A 203 15.33 11.97 7.09
CA SER A 203 16.32 11.23 7.89
C SER A 203 15.78 9.81 8.19
N GLY A 204 16.69 8.87 8.51
CA GLY A 204 16.29 7.52 8.86
C GLY A 204 15.25 7.49 10.00
N LEU A 205 15.41 8.32 11.04
CA LEU A 205 14.44 8.40 12.15
C LEU A 205 13.08 8.95 11.69
N GLU A 206 13.04 9.98 10.84
CA GLU A 206 11.79 10.55 10.33
C GLU A 206 11.05 9.58 9.42
N ARG A 207 11.78 8.77 8.67
CA ARG A 207 11.24 7.79 7.74
C ARG A 207 10.79 6.51 8.44
N ASP A 208 11.61 5.94 9.33
CA ASP A 208 11.45 4.58 9.81
C ASP A 208 10.72 4.48 11.17
N ALA A 209 10.56 5.60 11.89
CA ALA A 209 9.76 5.61 13.12
C ALA A 209 8.27 5.39 12.82
N VAL A 210 7.62 4.55 13.63
CA VAL A 210 6.19 4.26 13.53
C VAL A 210 5.42 4.98 14.64
N ASP A 211 4.35 5.69 14.26
CA ASP A 211 3.35 6.22 15.18
C ASP A 211 1.95 5.79 14.71
N LEU A 212 1.33 4.88 15.45
CA LEU A 212 0.02 4.30 15.12
C LEU A 212 -1.11 5.32 14.97
N ARG A 213 -0.91 6.54 15.50
CA ARG A 213 -1.88 7.64 15.38
C ARG A 213 -1.82 8.34 14.02
N PHE A 214 -0.70 8.20 13.30
CA PHE A 214 -0.45 8.88 12.03
C PHE A 214 0.08 7.90 10.97
N PRO A 215 -0.70 6.86 10.64
CA PRO A 215 -0.31 5.90 9.63
C PRO A 215 -0.28 6.53 8.23
N VAL A 216 0.66 6.09 7.40
CA VAL A 216 0.70 6.40 5.97
C VAL A 216 0.20 5.20 5.17
N VAL A 217 0.75 4.02 5.47
CA VAL A 217 0.39 2.75 4.82
C VAL A 217 -0.03 1.73 5.88
N VAL A 218 -1.08 0.98 5.60
CA VAL A 218 -1.40 -0.26 6.31
C VAL A 218 -1.11 -1.44 5.38
N ALA A 219 -0.33 -2.38 5.87
CA ALA A 219 0.01 -3.61 5.17
C ALA A 219 -0.67 -4.80 5.83
N VAL A 220 -1.08 -5.77 5.01
CA VAL A 220 -1.80 -6.96 5.43
C VAL A 220 -1.15 -8.19 4.81
N ARG A 221 -0.78 -9.16 5.65
CA ARG A 221 -0.44 -10.51 5.25
C ARG A 221 -1.54 -11.45 5.74
N ALA A 222 -2.16 -12.17 4.82
CA ALA A 222 -3.21 -13.12 5.14
C ALA A 222 -2.98 -14.44 4.43
N VAL A 223 -3.11 -15.56 5.14
CA VAL A 223 -2.91 -16.91 4.60
C VAL A 223 -4.26 -17.60 4.48
N ARG A 224 -4.51 -18.22 3.32
CA ARG A 224 -5.70 -19.07 3.16
C ARG A 224 -5.46 -20.40 3.87
N ALA A 225 -6.21 -20.64 4.95
CA ALA A 225 -6.31 -21.95 5.58
C ALA A 225 -7.01 -22.95 4.65
#